data_82159e0243bea87afe7a387958df8541
#
_entry.id   82159e0243bea87afe7a387958df8541
#
_cell.length_a   1.000
_cell.length_b   1.000
_cell.length_c   1.000
_cell.angle_alpha   90.00
_cell.angle_beta   90.00
_cell.angle_gamma   90.00
#
_symmetry.space_group_name_H-M   'P 1'
#
loop_
_entity.id
_entity.type
_entity.pdbx_description
1 polymer ?
#
loop_
_entity_poly.entity_id
_entity_poly.type
_entity_poly.pdbx_seq_one_letter_code
_entity_poly.pdbx_strand_id
1 'polypeptide(L)' 'PLLYHLQTLLLEHPELQLMEANYSQKQKSLTLKMSAKSEANIDRFCELTQSWLPMEKTEKDPVSGVWTVRNSGK' A
#
# COMPACT_ATOMS: atom_id res chain seq x y z
N PRO A 1 10.84 12.91 -1.56
CA PRO A 1 10.63 11.75 -2.43
C PRO A 1 9.54 10.82 -1.90
N LEU A 2 8.87 10.18 -2.82
CA LEU A 2 7.75 9.29 -2.52
C LEU A 2 8.14 8.16 -1.56
N LEU A 3 9.29 7.52 -1.82
CA LEU A 3 9.74 6.41 -0.99
C LEU A 3 10.01 6.82 0.45
N TYR A 4 10.52 8.03 0.63
CA TYR A 4 10.77 8.54 1.97
C TYR A 4 9.47 8.72 2.75
N HIS A 5 8.47 9.31 2.10
CA HIS A 5 7.16 9.49 2.73
C HIS A 5 6.52 8.15 3.09
N LEU A 6 6.65 7.19 2.18
CA LEU A 6 6.11 5.86 2.41
C LEU A 6 6.78 5.18 3.58
N GLN A 7 8.11 5.26 3.65
CA GLN A 7 8.86 4.68 4.77
C GLN A 7 8.47 5.32 6.09
N THR A 8 8.35 6.64 6.10
CA THR A 8 7.96 7.35 7.32
C THR A 8 6.58 6.91 7.79
N LEU A 9 5.65 6.80 6.86
CA LEU A 9 4.30 6.37 7.18
C LEU A 9 4.29 4.96 7.77
N LEU A 10 5.05 4.05 7.19
CA LEU A 10 5.12 2.67 7.67
C LEU A 10 5.77 2.57 9.04
N LEU A 11 6.75 3.43 9.32
CA LEU A 11 7.38 3.47 10.64
C LEU A 11 6.41 3.95 11.71
N GLU A 12 5.52 4.85 11.35
CA GLU A 12 4.51 5.36 12.27
C GLU A 12 3.35 4.39 12.49
N HIS A 13 3.25 3.38 11.61
CA HIS A 13 2.16 2.41 11.66
C HIS A 13 2.73 1.00 11.66
N PRO A 14 3.29 0.54 12.79
CA PRO A 14 3.93 -0.78 12.87
C PRO A 14 2.96 -1.94 12.67
N GLU A 15 1.66 -1.68 12.74
CA GLU A 15 0.66 -2.69 12.43
C GLU A 15 0.62 -3.06 10.95
N LEU A 16 1.26 -2.24 10.10
CA LEU A 16 1.36 -2.51 8.67
C LEU A 16 2.75 -3.03 8.34
N GLN A 17 2.82 -4.07 7.51
CA GLN A 17 4.09 -4.60 7.02
C GLN A 17 4.07 -4.59 5.50
N LEU A 18 5.07 -3.95 4.90
CA LEU A 18 5.24 -3.98 3.46
C LEU A 18 5.97 -5.26 3.08
N MET A 19 5.30 -6.12 2.34
CA MET A 19 5.86 -7.40 1.91
C MET A 19 6.55 -7.28 0.57
N GLU A 20 6.00 -6.48 -0.32
CA GLU A 20 6.53 -6.34 -1.66
C GLU A 20 6.08 -5.03 -2.27
N ALA A 21 6.94 -4.41 -3.07
CA ALA A 21 6.62 -3.19 -3.80
C ALA A 21 7.07 -3.36 -5.23
N ASN A 22 6.15 -3.12 -6.17
CA ASN A 22 6.44 -3.22 -7.59
C ASN A 22 5.96 -1.95 -8.30
N TYR A 23 6.83 -1.36 -9.08
CA TYR A 23 6.48 -0.22 -9.89
C TYR A 23 6.56 -0.58 -11.36
N SER A 24 5.51 -0.32 -12.11
CA SER A 24 5.49 -0.52 -13.56
C SER A 24 5.66 0.83 -14.24
N GLN A 25 6.82 1.06 -14.82
CA GLN A 25 7.09 2.31 -15.54
C GLN A 25 6.20 2.41 -16.77
N LYS A 26 5.95 1.29 -17.42
CA LYS A 26 5.13 1.24 -18.63
C LYS A 26 3.68 1.64 -18.34
N GLN A 27 3.14 1.16 -17.23
CA GLN A 27 1.76 1.46 -16.85
C GLN A 27 1.69 2.63 -15.88
N LYS A 28 2.84 3.09 -15.40
CA LYS A 28 2.96 4.15 -14.41
C LYS A 28 2.11 3.84 -13.18
N SER A 29 2.21 2.59 -12.74
CA SER A 29 1.44 2.13 -11.59
C SER A 29 2.36 1.57 -10.53
N LEU A 30 1.98 1.79 -9.27
CA LEU A 30 2.69 1.26 -8.12
C LEU A 30 1.78 0.24 -7.44
N THR A 31 2.31 -0.95 -7.22
CA THR A 31 1.58 -2.01 -6.54
C THR A 31 2.34 -2.39 -5.28
N LEU A 32 1.65 -2.39 -4.15
CA LEU A 32 2.22 -2.77 -2.87
C LEU A 32 1.46 -3.98 -2.33
N LYS A 33 2.23 -4.93 -1.79
CA LYS A 33 1.65 -6.06 -1.08
C LYS A 33 1.94 -5.87 0.39
N MET A 34 0.90 -5.79 1.19
CA MET A 34 0.99 -5.42 2.59
C MET A 34 0.27 -6.42 3.48
N SER A 35 0.86 -6.66 4.64
CA SER A 35 0.25 -7.46 5.68
C SER A 35 -0.23 -6.54 6.79
N ALA A 36 -1.40 -6.80 7.34
CA ALA A 36 -1.95 -6.01 8.44
C ALA A 36 -2.80 -6.91 9.32
N LYS A 37 -3.02 -6.48 10.56
CA LYS A 37 -3.83 -7.26 11.51
C LYS A 37 -5.30 -7.26 11.15
N SER A 38 -5.77 -6.21 10.47
CA SER A 38 -7.15 -6.15 10.04
C SER A 38 -7.27 -5.33 8.78
N GLU A 39 -8.37 -5.52 8.07
CA GLU A 39 -8.66 -4.77 6.86
C GLU A 39 -8.73 -3.26 7.14
N ALA A 40 -9.19 -2.88 8.32
CA ALA A 40 -9.28 -1.48 8.70
C ALA A 40 -7.92 -0.78 8.64
N ASN A 41 -6.84 -1.49 8.94
CA ASN A 41 -5.50 -0.94 8.84
C ASN A 41 -5.15 -0.60 7.41
N ILE A 42 -5.55 -1.44 6.46
CA ILE A 42 -5.30 -1.20 5.04
C ILE A 42 -6.13 -0.01 4.55
N ASP A 43 -7.40 0.05 4.96
CA ASP A 43 -8.26 1.17 4.60
C ASP A 43 -7.69 2.48 5.13
N ARG A 44 -7.18 2.46 6.35
CA ARG A 44 -6.56 3.64 6.95
C ARG A 44 -5.31 4.06 6.18
N PHE A 45 -4.50 3.08 5.76
CA PHE A 45 -3.32 3.37 4.95
C PHE A 45 -3.71 4.09 3.65
N CYS A 46 -4.71 3.57 2.95
CA CYS A 46 -5.17 4.19 1.71
C CYS A 46 -5.68 5.61 1.95
N GLU A 47 -6.35 5.82 3.07
CA GLU A 47 -6.84 7.14 3.45
C GLU A 47 -5.70 8.11 3.71
N LEU A 48 -4.66 7.65 4.42
CA LEU A 48 -3.52 8.49 4.76
C LEU A 48 -2.68 8.87 3.53
N THR A 49 -2.67 8.04 2.51
CA THR A 49 -1.89 8.32 1.30
C THR A 49 -2.69 9.08 0.24
N GLN A 50 -3.98 9.29 0.47
CA GLN A 50 -4.88 9.81 -0.56
C GLN A 50 -4.43 11.14 -1.15
N SER A 51 -3.86 12.02 -0.34
CA SER A 51 -3.49 13.37 -0.78
C SER A 51 -2.21 13.42 -1.62
N TRP A 52 -1.33 12.42 -1.48
CA TRP A 52 -0.05 12.43 -2.19
C TRP A 52 0.21 11.17 -3.01
N LEU A 53 -0.48 10.08 -2.72
CA LEU A 53 -0.35 8.84 -3.48
C LEU A 53 -1.65 8.05 -3.32
N PRO A 54 -2.67 8.39 -4.12
CA PRO A 54 -3.96 7.67 -4.02
C PRO A 54 -3.78 6.19 -4.30
N MET A 55 -4.09 5.37 -3.30
CA MET A 55 -3.99 3.92 -3.40
C MET A 55 -5.37 3.31 -3.24
N GLU A 56 -5.58 2.21 -3.93
CA GLU A 56 -6.82 1.45 -3.83
C GLU A 56 -6.52 0.03 -3.41
N LYS A 57 -7.33 -0.47 -2.50
CA LYS A 57 -7.28 -1.86 -2.10
C LYS A 57 -7.90 -2.68 -3.22
N THR A 58 -7.15 -3.63 -3.78
CA THR A 58 -7.62 -4.41 -4.92
C THR A 58 -8.05 -5.82 -4.53
N GLU A 59 -7.17 -6.57 -3.85
CA GLU A 59 -7.50 -7.93 -3.49
C GLU A 59 -6.74 -8.37 -2.26
N LYS A 60 -7.21 -9.47 -1.67
CA LYS A 60 -6.56 -10.10 -0.53
C LYS A 60 -6.27 -11.54 -0.89
N ASP A 61 -5.04 -11.98 -0.62
CA ASP A 61 -4.69 -13.38 -0.77
C ASP A 61 -5.31 -14.17 0.37
N PRO A 62 -6.22 -15.09 0.10
CA PRO A 62 -6.91 -15.82 1.17
C PRO A 62 -6.00 -16.75 1.96
N VAL A 63 -4.86 -17.14 1.39
CA VAL A 63 -3.92 -18.05 2.05
C VAL A 63 -3.00 -17.28 3.00
N SER A 64 -2.34 -16.23 2.49
CA SER A 64 -1.35 -15.49 3.26
C SER A 64 -1.95 -14.33 4.06
N GLY A 65 -3.14 -13.87 3.67
CA GLY A 65 -3.74 -12.69 4.28
C GLY A 65 -3.11 -11.38 3.84
N VAL A 66 -2.28 -11.42 2.81
CA VAL A 66 -1.61 -10.22 2.29
C VAL A 66 -2.56 -9.46 1.38
N TRP A 67 -2.63 -8.15 1.59
CA TRP A 67 -3.45 -7.26 0.80
C TRP A 67 -2.65 -6.63 -0.33
N THR A 68 -3.26 -6.51 -1.49
CA THR A 68 -2.68 -5.78 -2.61
C THR A 68 -3.34 -4.42 -2.69
N VAL A 69 -2.54 -3.36 -2.71
CA VAL A 69 -3.02 -2.00 -2.93
C VAL A 69 -2.28 -1.45 -4.13
N ARG A 70 -2.99 -0.63 -4.91
CA ARG A 70 -2.46 -0.19 -6.19
C ARG A 70 -2.78 1.28 -6.44
N ASN A 71 -1.80 1.97 -7.02
CA ASN A 71 -1.98 3.32 -7.57
C ASN A 71 -1.87 3.22 -9.08
N SER A 72 -2.89 3.65 -9.80
CA SER A 72 -2.94 3.53 -11.26
C SER A 72 -2.20 4.64 -11.98
N GLY A 73 -1.70 5.63 -11.28
CA GLY A 73 -0.86 6.66 -11.88
C GLY A 73 -1.54 7.61 -12.84
N LYS A 74 -2.83 7.69 -12.82
CA LYS A 74 -3.54 8.65 -13.67
C LYS A 74 -3.55 10.02 -13.06
#